data_862c0bb1988c4ba7c61c31ec319a8be2
#
_entry.id   862c0bb1988c4ba7c61c31ec319a8be2
#
_cell.length_a   1.000
_cell.length_b   1.000
_cell.length_c   1.000
_cell.angle_alpha   90.00
_cell.angle_beta   90.00
_cell.angle_gamma   90.00
#
_symmetry.space_group_name_H-M   'P 1'
#
loop_
_entity.id
_entity.type
_entity.pdbx_description
1 polymer ?
#
loop_
_entity_poly.entity_id
_entity_poly.type
_entity_poly.pdbx_seq_one_letter_code
_entity_poly.pdbx_strand_id
1 'polypeptide(L)'
;KELGIDEVFECTGKFVKYEDAHKHIEAGAKKVIISAPGKGDMKTIVYNVKSDILDGSEEIISAASCTTNCLAPVAKVLDEAFGIEKGFMTTVHAYTNDQTI
;
A
#
# COMPACT_ATOMS: atom_id res chain seq x y z
N LYS A 1 22.49 -7.14 -5.05
CA LYS A 1 23.54 -6.18 -5.50
C LYS A 1 24.07 -6.49 -6.89
N GLU A 2 24.26 -7.75 -7.22
CA GLU A 2 24.82 -8.16 -8.53
C GLU A 2 23.93 -7.77 -9.73
N LEU A 3 22.61 -7.76 -9.55
CA LEU A 3 21.64 -7.47 -10.61
C LEU A 3 21.32 -5.99 -10.78
N GLY A 4 21.79 -5.10 -9.90
CA GLY A 4 21.55 -3.66 -9.98
C GLY A 4 20.07 -3.27 -9.95
N ILE A 5 19.25 -3.95 -9.13
CA ILE A 5 17.82 -3.70 -9.04
C ILE A 5 17.58 -2.41 -8.26
N ASP A 6 16.81 -1.51 -8.84
CA ASP A 6 16.43 -0.24 -8.20
C ASP A 6 15.16 -0.39 -7.35
N GLU A 7 14.15 -1.09 -7.84
CA GLU A 7 12.85 -1.20 -7.20
C GLU A 7 12.40 -2.67 -7.08
N VAL A 8 11.81 -3.01 -5.94
CA VAL A 8 11.21 -4.32 -5.67
C VAL A 8 9.74 -4.17 -5.38
N PHE A 9 8.91 -4.90 -6.10
CA PHE A 9 7.49 -5.07 -5.77
C PHE A 9 7.34 -6.33 -4.91
N GLU A 10 7.05 -6.12 -3.62
CA GLU A 10 6.80 -7.22 -2.69
C GLU A 10 5.32 -7.63 -2.78
N CYS A 11 5.07 -8.70 -3.52
CA CYS A 11 3.73 -9.19 -3.83
C CYS A 11 3.41 -10.55 -3.19
N THR A 12 4.25 -11.03 -2.26
CA THR A 12 4.07 -12.35 -1.65
C THR A 12 2.98 -12.37 -0.57
N GLY A 13 2.65 -11.19 -0.01
CA GLY A 13 1.79 -11.06 1.15
C GLY A 13 2.43 -11.51 2.47
N LYS A 14 3.70 -11.93 2.45
CA LYS A 14 4.44 -12.44 3.63
C LYS A 14 5.31 -11.37 4.28
N PHE A 15 6.03 -10.60 3.49
CA PHE A 15 6.95 -9.55 3.96
C PHE A 15 6.23 -8.20 4.06
N VAL A 16 5.15 -8.16 4.82
CA VAL A 16 4.33 -6.95 4.99
C VAL A 16 4.79 -6.05 6.15
N LYS A 17 5.69 -6.53 7.01
CA LYS A 17 6.31 -5.73 8.04
C LYS A 17 7.49 -4.95 7.49
N TYR A 18 7.72 -3.76 8.04
CA TYR A 18 8.87 -2.93 7.64
C TYR A 18 10.19 -3.70 7.70
N GLU A 19 10.46 -4.37 8.82
CA GLU A 19 11.72 -5.10 9.04
C GLU A 19 11.91 -6.25 8.05
N ASP A 20 10.82 -6.91 7.64
CA ASP A 20 10.90 -7.99 6.67
C ASP A 20 11.12 -7.45 5.24
N ALA A 21 10.43 -6.39 4.88
CA ALA A 21 10.61 -5.73 3.59
C ALA A 21 11.99 -5.08 3.46
N HIS A 22 12.57 -4.59 4.55
CA HIS A 22 13.91 -3.98 4.58
C HIS A 22 15.02 -4.95 4.14
N LYS A 23 14.80 -6.25 4.23
CA LYS A 23 15.73 -7.27 3.70
C LYS A 23 16.01 -7.09 2.20
N HIS A 24 15.06 -6.56 1.45
CA HIS A 24 15.25 -6.23 0.03
C HIS A 24 16.20 -5.02 -0.15
N ILE A 25 16.12 -4.04 0.75
CA ILE A 25 17.05 -2.90 0.77
C ILE A 25 18.46 -3.38 1.11
N GLU A 26 18.62 -4.23 2.13
CA GLU A 26 19.91 -4.83 2.49
C GLU A 26 20.50 -5.66 1.34
N ALA A 27 19.65 -6.32 0.57
CA ALA A 27 20.03 -7.05 -0.64
C ALA A 27 20.48 -6.15 -1.79
N GLY A 28 20.20 -4.84 -1.71
CA GLY A 28 20.70 -3.82 -2.62
C GLY A 28 19.65 -3.11 -3.47
N ALA A 29 18.36 -3.32 -3.22
CA ALA A 29 17.30 -2.51 -3.80
C ALA A 29 17.32 -1.09 -3.20
N LYS A 30 16.87 -0.10 -3.96
CA LYS A 30 16.76 1.28 -3.48
C LYS A 30 15.39 1.56 -2.90
N LYS A 31 14.36 0.91 -3.41
CA LYS A 31 12.98 1.07 -2.98
C LYS A 31 12.23 -0.25 -2.95
N VAL A 32 11.28 -0.37 -2.02
CA VAL A 32 10.36 -1.51 -1.92
C VAL A 32 8.93 -1.01 -1.87
N ILE A 33 8.09 -1.56 -2.71
CA ILE A 33 6.66 -1.29 -2.76
C ILE A 33 5.92 -2.56 -2.35
N ILE A 34 5.24 -2.53 -1.20
CA ILE A 34 4.47 -3.65 -0.71
C ILE A 34 3.05 -3.59 -1.29
N SER A 35 2.64 -4.60 -2.05
CA SER A 35 1.30 -4.69 -2.65
C SER A 35 0.23 -5.22 -1.68
N ALA A 36 0.35 -4.87 -0.40
CA ALA A 36 -0.53 -5.29 0.68
C ALA A 36 -0.53 -4.24 1.79
N PRO A 37 -1.46 -4.30 2.75
CA PRO A 37 -1.41 -3.42 3.92
C PRO A 37 -0.10 -3.63 4.70
N GLY A 38 0.74 -2.60 4.72
CA GLY A 38 2.02 -2.62 5.43
C GLY A 38 1.83 -2.51 6.94
N LYS A 39 2.78 -3.09 7.69
CA LYS A 39 2.84 -3.03 9.16
C LYS A 39 4.16 -2.42 9.60
N GLY A 40 4.09 -1.48 10.54
CA GLY A 40 5.25 -0.74 11.04
C GLY A 40 5.27 0.69 10.53
N ASP A 41 6.40 1.37 10.69
CA ASP A 41 6.56 2.78 10.34
C ASP A 41 6.85 2.95 8.84
N MET A 42 5.81 2.92 8.03
CA MET A 42 5.88 3.17 6.60
C MET A 42 4.67 3.95 6.11
N LYS A 43 4.87 4.79 5.09
CA LYS A 43 3.78 5.50 4.45
C LYS A 43 2.92 4.52 3.64
N THR A 44 1.61 4.64 3.78
CA THR A 44 0.63 3.88 3.00
C THR A 44 -0.08 4.83 2.06
N ILE A 45 -0.09 4.51 0.79
CA ILE A 45 -0.66 5.37 -0.26
C ILE A 45 -1.65 4.62 -1.14
N VAL A 46 -2.59 5.38 -1.68
CA VAL A 46 -3.42 4.97 -2.82
C VAL A 46 -3.17 5.96 -3.94
N TYR A 47 -2.92 5.44 -5.14
CA TYR A 47 -2.62 6.26 -6.31
C TYR A 47 -3.69 7.34 -6.54
N ASN A 48 -3.25 8.56 -6.83
CA ASN A 48 -4.10 9.75 -7.03
C ASN A 48 -4.99 10.17 -5.85
N VAL A 49 -4.91 9.52 -4.70
CA VAL A 49 -5.68 9.95 -3.53
C VAL A 49 -4.84 10.81 -2.60
N LYS A 50 -3.63 10.35 -2.26
CA LYS A 50 -2.74 11.06 -1.34
C LYS A 50 -1.26 10.79 -1.67
N SER A 51 -0.88 10.99 -2.92
CA SER A 51 0.51 10.80 -3.35
C SER A 51 1.45 11.92 -2.92
N ASP A 52 0.91 13.06 -2.56
CA ASP A 52 1.60 14.27 -2.10
C ASP A 52 2.30 14.10 -0.74
N ILE A 53 1.99 13.05 0.00
CA ILE A 53 2.70 12.74 1.25
C ILE A 53 4.08 12.11 1.01
N LEU A 54 4.37 11.67 -0.21
CA LEU A 54 5.67 11.12 -0.58
C LEU A 54 6.62 12.27 -0.95
N ASP A 55 7.76 12.31 -0.31
CA ASP A 55 8.82 13.27 -0.59
C ASP A 55 10.02 12.67 -1.34
N GLY A 56 9.97 11.37 -1.61
CA GLY A 56 11.00 10.62 -2.32
C GLY A 56 12.07 10.00 -1.42
N SER A 57 12.06 10.31 -0.14
CA SER A 57 13.01 9.76 0.83
C SER A 57 12.64 8.35 1.28
N GLU A 58 11.40 7.93 1.05
CA GLU A 58 10.90 6.65 1.52
C GLU A 58 11.58 5.49 0.78
N GLU A 59 12.16 4.59 1.54
CA GLU A 59 12.73 3.34 1.01
C GLU A 59 11.65 2.26 0.87
N ILE A 60 10.66 2.26 1.78
CA ILE A 60 9.60 1.26 1.81
C ILE A 60 8.25 1.95 1.93
N ILE A 61 7.34 1.64 1.03
CA ILE A 61 5.96 2.12 1.04
C ILE A 61 4.97 0.96 0.88
N SER A 62 3.77 1.16 1.41
CA SER A 62 2.65 0.24 1.20
C SER A 62 1.67 0.84 0.19
N ALA A 63 1.24 0.04 -0.77
CA ALA A 63 0.20 0.39 -1.72
C ALA A 63 -1.23 0.14 -1.16
N ALA A 64 -1.38 -0.01 0.15
CA ALA A 64 -2.64 -0.27 0.83
C ALA A 64 -3.28 -1.63 0.48
N SER A 65 -4.55 -1.81 0.82
CA SER A 65 -5.32 -3.01 0.54
C SER A 65 -6.12 -2.91 -0.76
N CYS A 66 -6.56 -4.04 -1.28
CA CYS A 66 -7.49 -4.10 -2.41
C CYS A 66 -8.77 -3.30 -2.14
N THR A 67 -9.36 -3.45 -0.95
CA THR A 67 -10.57 -2.71 -0.53
C THR A 67 -10.31 -1.21 -0.48
N THR A 68 -9.18 -0.78 0.06
CA THR A 68 -8.81 0.64 0.13
C THR A 68 -8.58 1.23 -1.27
N ASN A 69 -7.92 0.49 -2.16
CA ASN A 69 -7.72 0.93 -3.54
C ASN A 69 -9.03 1.01 -4.34
N CYS A 70 -10.03 0.21 -3.98
CA CYS A 70 -11.37 0.31 -4.56
C CYS A 70 -12.12 1.54 -4.02
N LEU A 71 -12.16 1.71 -2.70
CA LEU A 71 -13.00 2.72 -2.04
C LEU A 71 -12.43 4.14 -2.14
N ALA A 72 -11.15 4.32 -1.88
CA ALA A 72 -10.58 5.64 -1.69
C ALA A 72 -10.67 6.55 -2.93
N PRO A 73 -10.42 6.09 -4.17
CA PRO A 73 -10.61 6.93 -5.35
C PRO A 73 -12.07 7.34 -5.57
N VAL A 74 -13.02 6.42 -5.33
CA VAL A 74 -14.45 6.71 -5.46
C VAL A 74 -14.90 7.72 -4.41
N ALA A 75 -14.51 7.51 -3.16
CA ALA A 75 -14.83 8.43 -2.06
C ALA A 75 -14.23 9.82 -2.32
N LYS A 76 -13.00 9.90 -2.82
CA LYS A 76 -12.36 11.18 -3.18
C LYS A 76 -13.17 11.93 -4.22
N VAL A 77 -13.55 11.29 -5.32
CA VAL A 77 -14.33 11.94 -6.39
C VAL A 77 -15.70 12.41 -5.88
N LEU A 78 -16.37 11.62 -5.06
CA LEU A 78 -17.66 12.01 -4.49
C LEU A 78 -17.52 13.16 -3.51
N ASP A 79 -16.49 13.16 -2.69
CA ASP A 79 -16.22 14.23 -1.72
C ASP A 79 -15.88 15.55 -2.43
N GLU A 80 -15.02 15.51 -3.43
CA GLU A 80 -14.64 16.69 -4.22
C GLU A 80 -15.84 17.28 -5.01
N ALA A 81 -16.74 16.42 -5.50
CA ALA A 81 -17.87 16.86 -6.31
C ALA A 81 -19.08 17.34 -5.48
N PHE A 82 -19.36 16.69 -4.35
CA PHE A 82 -20.61 16.88 -3.60
C PHE A 82 -20.41 17.17 -2.11
N GLY A 83 -19.23 16.89 -1.57
CA GLY A 83 -18.96 16.90 -0.14
C GLY A 83 -19.60 15.71 0.59
N ILE A 84 -18.82 15.00 1.39
CA ILE A 84 -19.29 13.87 2.20
C ILE A 84 -19.31 14.29 3.67
N GLU A 85 -20.48 14.41 4.24
CA GLU A 85 -20.60 14.68 5.69
C GLU A 85 -20.51 13.41 6.52
N LYS A 86 -21.16 12.34 6.07
CA LYS A 86 -21.21 11.03 6.75
C LYS A 86 -21.39 9.92 5.73
N GLY A 87 -20.89 8.73 6.06
CA GLY A 87 -21.07 7.56 5.21
C GLY A 87 -20.91 6.26 5.98
N PHE A 88 -21.46 5.20 5.41
CA PHE A 88 -21.23 3.83 5.83
C PHE A 88 -20.69 3.06 4.64
N MET A 89 -19.76 2.16 4.89
CA MET A 89 -19.24 1.26 3.88
C MET A 89 -19.59 -0.17 4.24
N THR A 90 -20.15 -0.90 3.29
CA THR A 90 -20.29 -2.34 3.36
C THR A 90 -19.53 -2.95 2.19
N THR A 91 -18.65 -3.89 2.47
CA THR A 91 -17.93 -4.63 1.44
C THR A 91 -18.43 -6.07 1.37
N VAL A 92 -18.63 -6.54 0.15
CA VAL A 92 -18.87 -7.96 -0.15
C VAL A 92 -17.62 -8.44 -0.88
N HIS A 93 -16.83 -9.27 -0.22
CA HIS A 93 -15.50 -9.63 -0.68
C HIS A 93 -15.35 -11.14 -0.79
N ALA A 94 -14.71 -11.60 -1.86
CA ALA A 94 -14.30 -12.99 -1.95
C ALA A 94 -13.32 -13.33 -0.83
N TYR A 95 -13.39 -14.56 -0.34
CA TYR A 95 -12.46 -15.05 0.66
C TYR A 95 -11.00 -14.97 0.18
N THR A 96 -10.11 -14.53 1.06
CA THR A 96 -8.68 -14.44 0.82
C THR A 96 -7.90 -15.28 1.81
N ASN A 97 -6.68 -15.67 1.46
CA ASN A 97 -5.87 -16.66 2.19
C ASN A 97 -5.42 -16.19 3.60
N ASP A 98 -5.51 -14.92 3.89
CA ASP A 98 -5.22 -14.34 5.22
C ASP A 98 -6.38 -14.45 6.21
N GLN A 99 -7.56 -14.88 5.74
CA GLN A 99 -8.71 -15.16 6.57
C GLN A 99 -8.69 -16.62 7.03
N THR A 100 -8.76 -16.82 8.34
CA THR A 100 -8.86 -18.16 8.95
C THR A 100 -10.32 -18.53 9.11
N ILE A 101 -10.70 -19.71 8.61
CA ILE A 101 -12.03 -20.31 8.82
C ILE A 101 -11.93 -21.29 9.97
#